data_71211353a96b3a6bf12b64a3e1079ee2
#
_entry.id   71211353a96b3a6bf12b64a3e1079ee2
#
_cell.length_a   1.000
_cell.length_b   1.000
_cell.length_c   1.000
_cell.angle_alpha   90.00
_cell.angle_beta   90.00
_cell.angle_gamma   90.00
#
_symmetry.space_group_name_H-M   'P 1'
#
loop_
_entity.id
_entity.type
_entity.pdbx_description
1 polymer ?
#
loop_
_entity_poly.entity_id
_entity_poly.type
_entity_poly.pdbx_seq_one_letter_code
_entity_poly.pdbx_strand_id
1 'polypeptide(L)'
;MDARTTPQQVTTRGITRLTPERVMEIARDGKTVRLVSRGRRTADGVSLRVRAEVLERNDLLACTPGTSNLILFHTDLMGTFGTVSINPGVEQTAYGVFSDLVSLRGGATAP
;
A
#
# COMPACT_ATOMS: atom_id res chain seq x y z
N MET A 1 -6.64 2.34 -15.23
CA MET A 1 -7.67 2.95 -14.35
C MET A 1 -7.48 4.45 -14.42
N ASP A 2 -8.27 5.10 -15.21
CA ASP A 2 -8.16 6.55 -15.41
C ASP A 2 -9.24 7.24 -14.58
N ALA A 3 -8.93 7.54 -13.32
CA ALA A 3 -9.81 8.24 -12.42
C ALA A 3 -9.06 9.40 -11.77
N ARG A 4 -9.55 10.61 -11.98
CA ARG A 4 -9.04 11.79 -11.29
C ARG A 4 -9.63 11.83 -9.89
N THR A 5 -8.80 11.63 -8.88
CA THR A 5 -9.18 11.70 -7.47
C THR A 5 -8.27 12.66 -6.72
N THR A 6 -8.81 13.28 -5.69
CA THR A 6 -8.04 14.15 -4.78
C THR A 6 -7.85 13.46 -3.44
N PRO A 7 -6.84 13.83 -2.64
CA PRO A 7 -6.64 13.27 -1.30
C PRO A 7 -7.87 13.37 -0.39
N GLN A 8 -8.70 14.40 -0.57
CA GLN A 8 -9.92 14.62 0.21
C GLN A 8 -11.02 13.59 -0.09
N GLN A 9 -10.95 12.92 -1.24
CA GLN A 9 -11.89 11.88 -1.64
C GLN A 9 -11.48 10.48 -1.13
N VAL A 10 -10.32 10.37 -0.48
CA VAL A 10 -9.85 9.12 0.13
C VAL A 10 -10.40 9.02 1.55
N THR A 11 -11.18 7.98 1.82
CA THR A 11 -11.62 7.69 3.18
C THR A 11 -10.44 7.19 4.00
N THR A 12 -10.03 7.96 5.01
CA THR A 12 -8.90 7.64 5.87
C THR A 12 -9.34 7.37 7.29
N ARG A 13 -8.76 6.35 7.90
CA ARG A 13 -8.88 6.07 9.33
C ARG A 13 -7.48 5.86 9.91
N GLY A 14 -7.06 6.79 10.75
CA GLY A 14 -5.75 6.72 11.41
C GLY A 14 -5.65 5.58 12.43
N ILE A 15 -4.46 5.43 12.98
CA ILE A 15 -4.10 4.37 13.94
C ILE A 15 -4.17 4.82 15.40
N THR A 16 -4.64 6.04 15.69
CA THR A 16 -4.68 6.62 17.04
C THR A 16 -5.52 5.82 18.05
N ARG A 17 -6.44 5.00 17.55
CA ARG A 17 -7.26 4.09 18.39
C ARG A 17 -6.64 2.70 18.55
N LEU A 18 -5.50 2.45 17.91
CA LEU A 18 -4.81 1.17 17.99
C LEU A 18 -3.83 1.22 19.15
N THR A 19 -4.25 0.71 20.30
CA THR A 19 -3.41 0.65 21.50
C THR A 19 -2.46 -0.55 21.46
N PRO A 20 -1.31 -0.51 22.19
CA PRO A 20 -0.41 -1.65 22.30
C PRO A 20 -1.12 -2.92 22.79
N GLU A 21 -2.02 -2.78 23.79
CA GLU A 21 -2.80 -3.89 24.33
C GLU A 21 -3.65 -4.56 23.26
N ARG A 22 -4.32 -3.75 22.42
CA ARG A 22 -5.13 -4.25 21.32
C ARG A 22 -4.31 -4.98 20.29
N VAL A 23 -3.12 -4.50 19.98
CA VAL A 23 -2.18 -5.19 19.07
C VAL A 23 -1.75 -6.53 19.64
N MET A 24 -1.48 -6.58 20.94
CA MET A 24 -1.10 -7.83 21.61
C MET A 24 -2.25 -8.86 21.63
N GLU A 25 -3.48 -8.43 21.86
CA GLU A 25 -4.66 -9.31 21.76
C GLU A 25 -4.79 -9.93 20.38
N ILE A 26 -4.71 -9.10 19.34
CA ILE A 26 -4.78 -9.54 17.93
C ILE A 26 -3.66 -10.55 17.64
N ALA A 27 -2.45 -10.31 18.15
CA ALA A 27 -1.33 -11.22 17.98
C ALA A 27 -1.52 -12.56 18.69
N ARG A 28 -2.14 -12.55 19.87
CA ARG A 28 -2.50 -13.79 20.61
C ARG A 28 -3.52 -14.63 19.84
N ASP A 29 -4.44 -14.00 19.12
CA ASP A 29 -5.42 -14.66 18.26
C ASP A 29 -4.81 -15.17 16.93
N GLY A 30 -3.49 -15.11 16.78
CA GLY A 30 -2.81 -15.55 15.56
C GLY A 30 -2.94 -14.61 14.37
N LYS A 31 -3.38 -13.37 14.61
CA LYS A 31 -3.60 -12.35 13.58
C LYS A 31 -2.54 -11.25 13.63
N THR A 32 -2.57 -10.37 12.66
CA THR A 32 -1.70 -9.18 12.63
C THR A 32 -2.49 -7.96 12.19
N VAL A 33 -1.93 -6.77 12.42
CA VAL A 33 -2.49 -5.51 11.94
C VAL A 33 -1.56 -4.91 10.92
N ARG A 34 -2.12 -4.48 9.79
CA ARG A 34 -1.40 -3.76 8.74
C ARG A 34 -2.18 -2.51 8.35
N LEU A 35 -1.46 -1.45 7.98
CA LEU A 35 -2.06 -0.31 7.31
C LEU A 35 -2.26 -0.68 5.85
N VAL A 36 -3.52 -0.70 5.42
CA VAL A 36 -3.90 -1.15 4.07
C VAL A 36 -4.58 -0.02 3.33
N SER A 37 -4.08 0.25 2.13
CA SER A 37 -4.72 1.12 1.15
C SER A 37 -5.47 0.26 0.14
N ARG A 38 -6.75 0.56 -0.08
CA ARG A 38 -7.56 -0.15 -1.08
C ARG A 38 -8.17 0.82 -2.07
N GLY A 39 -8.02 0.50 -3.35
CA GLY A 39 -8.74 1.13 -4.44
C GLY A 39 -9.65 0.11 -5.12
N ARG A 40 -10.90 0.47 -5.35
CA ARG A 40 -11.88 -0.38 -6.02
C ARG A 40 -12.67 0.42 -7.04
N ARG A 41 -12.81 -0.13 -8.24
CA ARG A 41 -13.73 0.42 -9.22
C ARG A 41 -15.17 0.12 -8.79
N THR A 42 -16.04 1.10 -8.88
CA THR A 42 -17.47 1.00 -8.61
C THR A 42 -18.25 1.50 -9.82
N ALA A 43 -19.57 1.31 -9.82
CA ALA A 43 -20.44 1.82 -10.88
C ALA A 43 -20.34 3.34 -11.04
N ASP A 44 -20.11 4.07 -9.92
CA ASP A 44 -20.08 5.54 -9.88
C ASP A 44 -18.64 6.11 -9.94
N GLY A 45 -17.63 5.27 -10.18
CA GLY A 45 -16.25 5.72 -10.26
C GLY A 45 -15.26 4.84 -9.48
N VAL A 46 -14.50 5.42 -8.56
CA VAL A 46 -13.49 4.73 -7.76
C VAL A 46 -13.70 5.01 -6.28
N SER A 47 -13.70 3.96 -5.48
CA SER A 47 -13.67 4.03 -4.02
C SER A 47 -12.23 3.84 -3.52
N LEU A 48 -11.74 4.79 -2.73
CA LEU A 48 -10.40 4.76 -2.16
C LEU A 48 -10.49 4.85 -0.63
N ARG A 49 -9.73 4.00 0.06
CA ARG A 49 -9.66 4.03 1.52
C ARG A 49 -8.28 3.64 2.04
N VAL A 50 -7.91 4.19 3.17
CA VAL A 50 -6.70 3.83 3.93
C VAL A 50 -7.10 3.61 5.39
N ARG A 51 -6.81 2.43 5.93
CA ARG A 51 -7.07 2.10 7.33
C ARG A 51 -6.21 0.94 7.83
N ALA A 52 -6.08 0.81 9.15
CA ALA A 52 -5.57 -0.39 9.77
C ALA A 52 -6.57 -1.54 9.60
N GLU A 53 -6.11 -2.67 9.11
CA GLU A 53 -6.89 -3.91 8.95
C GLU A 53 -6.27 -5.03 9.78
N VAL A 54 -7.13 -5.81 10.43
CA VAL A 54 -6.74 -7.05 11.10
C VAL A 54 -6.77 -8.16 10.06
N LEU A 55 -5.64 -8.83 9.89
CA LEU A 55 -5.43 -9.85 8.86
C LEU A 55 -5.03 -11.17 9.50
N GLU A 56 -5.43 -12.27 8.89
CA GLU A 56 -4.89 -13.59 9.22
C GLU A 56 -3.41 -13.63 8.84
N ARG A 57 -2.59 -14.39 9.57
CA ARG A 57 -1.14 -14.46 9.30
C ARG A 57 -0.77 -15.03 7.93
N ASN A 58 -1.65 -15.84 7.36
CA ASN A 58 -1.48 -16.40 6.02
C ASN A 58 -2.03 -15.53 4.90
N ASP A 59 -2.60 -14.36 5.22
CA ASP A 59 -3.01 -13.39 4.20
C ASP A 59 -1.76 -12.82 3.50
N LEU A 60 -1.83 -12.67 2.18
CA LEU A 60 -0.72 -12.12 1.39
C LEU A 60 -0.29 -10.74 1.89
N LEU A 61 -1.26 -9.90 2.27
CA LEU A 61 -0.96 -8.56 2.81
C LEU A 61 -0.29 -8.60 4.19
N ALA A 62 -0.37 -9.72 4.90
CA ALA A 62 0.28 -9.92 6.18
C ALA A 62 1.72 -10.42 6.07
N CYS A 63 2.07 -11.03 4.93
CA CYS A 63 3.33 -11.75 4.75
C CYS A 63 4.57 -10.88 4.50
N THR A 64 4.42 -9.56 4.45
CA THR A 64 5.53 -8.64 4.19
C THR A 64 6.27 -8.26 5.48
N PRO A 65 7.54 -8.66 5.65
CA PRO A 65 8.32 -8.35 6.86
C PRO A 65 8.93 -6.96 6.82
N GLY A 66 9.19 -6.38 7.99
CA GLY A 66 9.98 -5.16 8.16
C GLY A 66 9.44 -3.96 7.39
N THR A 67 10.29 -3.33 6.63
CA THR A 67 9.98 -2.17 5.77
C THR A 67 9.38 -2.55 4.41
N SER A 68 9.20 -3.84 4.15
CA SER A 68 8.67 -4.35 2.88
C SER A 68 7.27 -3.80 2.59
N ASN A 69 6.96 -3.67 1.33
CA ASN A 69 5.64 -3.30 0.85
C ASN A 69 5.17 -4.25 -0.25
N LEU A 70 3.87 -4.37 -0.38
CA LEU A 70 3.20 -5.22 -1.35
C LEU A 70 2.05 -4.46 -1.98
N ILE A 71 1.96 -4.52 -3.31
CA ILE A 71 0.81 -4.02 -4.05
C ILE A 71 0.17 -5.21 -4.76
N LEU A 72 -1.11 -5.46 -4.50
CA LEU A 72 -1.90 -6.47 -5.18
C LEU A 72 -2.89 -5.83 -6.15
N PHE A 73 -2.96 -6.40 -7.33
CA PHE A 73 -3.91 -6.04 -8.37
C PHE A 73 -4.88 -7.21 -8.57
N HIS A 74 -6.17 -6.94 -8.39
CA HIS A 74 -7.24 -7.89 -8.67
C HIS A 74 -7.92 -7.49 -9.97
N THR A 75 -7.80 -8.30 -10.98
CA THR A 75 -8.34 -8.03 -12.31
C THR A 75 -9.31 -9.12 -12.74
N ASP A 76 -10.17 -8.81 -13.69
CA ASP A 76 -11.14 -9.71 -14.27
C ASP A 76 -10.50 -10.78 -15.18
N LEU A 77 -9.48 -10.38 -15.96
CA LEU A 77 -8.87 -11.28 -16.95
C LEU A 77 -7.63 -12.01 -16.43
N MET A 78 -6.77 -11.31 -15.68
CA MET A 78 -5.49 -11.88 -15.21
C MET A 78 -5.54 -12.41 -13.78
N GLY A 79 -6.70 -12.32 -13.12
CA GLY A 79 -6.82 -12.70 -11.72
C GLY A 79 -6.06 -11.77 -10.79
N THR A 80 -5.44 -12.32 -9.77
CA THR A 80 -4.66 -11.58 -8.77
C THR A 80 -3.18 -11.72 -9.04
N PHE A 81 -2.49 -10.60 -9.19
CA PHE A 81 -1.04 -10.53 -9.28
C PHE A 81 -0.53 -9.32 -8.48
N GLY A 82 0.77 -9.21 -8.28
CA GLY A 82 1.30 -8.12 -7.48
C GLY A 82 2.78 -7.87 -7.65
N THR A 83 3.23 -6.81 -7.00
CA THR A 83 4.64 -6.45 -6.87
C THR A 83 5.00 -6.38 -5.39
N VAL A 84 6.21 -6.80 -5.07
CA VAL A 84 6.74 -6.73 -3.71
C VAL A 84 8.12 -6.07 -3.72
N SER A 85 8.34 -5.19 -2.74
CA SER A 85 9.67 -4.67 -2.41
C SER A 85 10.05 -5.19 -1.03
N ILE A 86 11.14 -5.93 -0.94
CA ILE A 86 11.53 -6.64 0.28
C ILE A 86 12.61 -5.85 1.00
N ASN A 87 12.29 -5.42 2.23
CA ASN A 87 13.16 -4.67 3.12
C ASN A 87 13.96 -3.56 2.40
N PRO A 88 13.28 -2.65 1.64
CA PRO A 88 13.99 -1.58 0.97
C PRO A 88 14.73 -0.71 1.99
N GLY A 89 15.98 -0.38 1.69
CA GLY A 89 16.80 0.54 2.46
C GLY A 89 16.68 1.97 1.96
N VAL A 90 17.51 2.85 2.51
CA VAL A 90 17.56 4.26 2.10
C VAL A 90 18.15 4.44 0.70
N GLU A 91 18.94 3.48 0.23
CA GLU A 91 19.61 3.52 -1.08
C GLU A 91 18.60 3.52 -2.23
N GLN A 92 17.51 2.74 -2.12
CA GLN A 92 16.47 2.70 -3.15
C GLN A 92 15.75 4.05 -3.26
N THR A 93 15.48 4.71 -2.15
CA THR A 93 14.90 6.05 -2.13
C THR A 93 15.88 7.07 -2.72
N ALA A 94 17.15 7.04 -2.31
CA ALA A 94 18.18 7.91 -2.84
C ALA A 94 18.38 7.73 -4.35
N TYR A 95 18.35 6.48 -4.84
CA TYR A 95 18.42 6.17 -6.27
C TYR A 95 17.23 6.76 -7.03
N GLY A 96 16.02 6.65 -6.50
CA GLY A 96 14.82 7.23 -7.12
C GLY A 96 14.94 8.76 -7.25
N VAL A 97 15.32 9.45 -6.20
CA VAL A 97 15.54 10.90 -6.21
C VAL A 97 16.64 11.30 -7.21
N PHE A 98 17.75 10.57 -7.21
CA PHE A 98 18.85 10.82 -8.16
C PHE A 98 18.42 10.61 -9.60
N SER A 99 17.68 9.54 -9.89
CA SER A 99 17.12 9.25 -11.22
C SER A 99 16.21 10.37 -11.70
N ASP A 100 15.35 10.89 -10.84
CA ASP A 100 14.46 12.01 -11.16
C ASP A 100 15.23 13.28 -11.47
N LEU A 101 16.27 13.59 -10.70
CA LEU A 101 17.15 14.75 -10.95
C LEU A 101 17.89 14.65 -12.30
N VAL A 102 18.38 13.45 -12.64
CA VAL A 102 19.03 13.21 -13.95
C VAL A 102 18.02 13.39 -15.10
N SER A 103 16.81 12.88 -14.92
CA SER A 103 15.74 13.02 -15.91
C SER A 103 15.33 14.47 -16.15
N LEU A 104 15.23 15.26 -15.09
CA LEU A 104 14.95 16.70 -15.19
C LEU A 104 16.05 17.45 -15.95
N ARG A 105 17.32 17.11 -15.70
CA ARG A 105 18.47 17.72 -16.41
C ARG A 105 18.54 17.34 -17.87
N GLY A 106 18.15 16.10 -18.22
CA GLY A 106 18.19 15.58 -19.60
C GLY A 106 17.05 16.08 -20.48
N GLY A 107 16.09 16.83 -19.95
CA GLY A 107 14.92 17.30 -20.70
C GLY A 107 14.01 16.17 -21.19
N ALA A 108 14.18 14.95 -20.64
CA ALA A 108 13.30 13.84 -20.94
C ALA A 108 11.97 14.08 -20.25
N THR A 109 10.93 14.40 -21.00
CA THR A 109 9.55 14.27 -20.55
C THR A 109 9.37 12.81 -20.14
N ALA A 110 8.96 12.58 -18.90
CA ALA A 110 8.58 11.24 -18.44
C ALA A 110 7.53 10.66 -19.40
N PRO A 111 7.63 9.37 -19.72
CA PRO A 111 6.65 8.69 -20.55
C PRO A 111 5.24 8.72 -19.93
#